data_7d1b938cff055f36d16adc16734ba48f
#
_entry.id   7d1b938cff055f36d16adc16734ba48f
#
_cell.length_a   1.000
_cell.length_b   1.000
_cell.length_c   1.000
_cell.angle_alpha   90.00
_cell.angle_beta   90.00
_cell.angle_gamma   90.00
#
_symmetry.space_group_name_H-M   'P 1'
#
loop_
_entity.id
_entity.type
_entity.pdbx_description
1 polymer ?
#
loop_
_entity_poly.entity_id
_entity_poly.type
_entity_poly.pdbx_seq_one_letter_code
_entity_poly.pdbx_strand_id
1 'polypeptide(L)'
;MAAENRTALAAAARGAKRADATVHAGDVLRYKLTFTNTAGRPVRQVAIQNPVASGLQFVGGSAQSSRQDARAEYSADNGASWSARPMETVMVDGKRIERAIAAERYTSVRWIVDGWVAPGATVTAQFEARLATR
;
A
#
# COMPACT_ATOMS: atom_id res chain seq x y z
N MET A 1 15.27 4.77 -2.74
CA MET A 1 14.33 3.81 -2.84
C MET A 1 13.48 4.01 -4.01
N ALA A 2 13.20 3.01 -4.65
CA ALA A 2 12.60 3.19 -5.93
C ALA A 2 11.18 2.77 -5.97
N ALA A 3 10.44 3.18 -5.02
CA ALA A 3 9.02 2.88 -5.08
C ALA A 3 8.45 3.63 -6.25
N GLU A 4 7.82 2.92 -7.12
CA GLU A 4 7.35 3.51 -8.34
C GLU A 4 5.87 3.71 -8.32
N ASN A 5 5.37 4.31 -7.28
CA ASN A 5 3.92 4.46 -7.21
C ASN A 5 3.41 5.29 -8.36
N ARG A 6 4.19 6.27 -8.79
CA ARG A 6 3.78 7.06 -9.91
C ARG A 6 3.68 6.22 -11.15
N THR A 7 4.63 5.30 -11.31
CA THR A 7 4.60 4.42 -12.44
C THR A 7 3.42 3.46 -12.35
N ALA A 8 3.15 2.96 -11.17
CA ALA A 8 2.01 2.08 -11.00
C ALA A 8 0.71 2.79 -11.31
N LEU A 9 0.60 4.03 -10.85
CA LEU A 9 -0.58 4.79 -11.12
C LEU A 9 -0.70 5.06 -12.61
N ALA A 10 0.38 5.41 -13.26
CA ALA A 10 0.37 5.66 -14.67
C ALA A 10 0.05 4.39 -15.45
N ALA A 11 0.57 3.26 -14.98
CA ALA A 11 0.26 2.01 -15.65
C ALA A 11 -1.20 1.65 -15.50
N ALA A 12 -1.76 1.86 -14.33
CA ALA A 12 -3.17 1.61 -14.13
C ALA A 12 -3.99 2.55 -15.01
N ALA A 13 -3.61 3.78 -15.05
CA ALA A 13 -4.31 4.73 -15.87
C ALA A 13 -4.19 4.37 -17.34
N ARG A 14 -3.01 3.95 -17.77
CA ARG A 14 -2.85 3.54 -19.15
C ARG A 14 -3.65 2.32 -19.46
N GLY A 15 -3.67 1.39 -18.51
CA GLY A 15 -4.49 0.23 -18.69
C GLY A 15 -5.91 0.60 -18.91
N ALA A 16 -6.36 1.51 -18.09
CA ALA A 16 -7.68 1.97 -18.25
C ALA A 16 -7.78 2.73 -19.53
N LYS A 17 -6.72 3.42 -19.89
CA LYS A 17 -6.85 4.26 -20.92
C LYS A 17 -6.79 3.58 -22.18
N ARG A 18 -6.22 2.51 -22.24
CA ARG A 18 -6.36 1.89 -23.40
C ARG A 18 -7.76 1.91 -23.68
N ALA A 19 -8.52 1.86 -22.75
CA ALA A 19 -9.87 1.90 -22.98
C ALA A 19 -10.34 3.24 -22.77
N ASP A 20 -9.54 4.12 -22.92
CA ASP A 20 -9.95 5.39 -22.89
C ASP A 20 -9.91 5.94 -21.57
N ALA A 21 -9.19 5.42 -20.77
CA ALA A 21 -8.83 6.07 -19.59
C ALA A 21 -9.92 6.52 -18.68
N THR A 22 -11.09 6.08 -18.90
CA THR A 22 -12.18 6.48 -18.05
C THR A 22 -12.24 5.59 -16.85
N VAL A 23 -12.19 6.17 -15.67
CA VAL A 23 -12.27 5.44 -14.42
C VAL A 23 -13.55 5.86 -13.73
N HIS A 24 -14.35 4.88 -13.33
CA HIS A 24 -15.65 5.13 -12.73
C HIS A 24 -15.65 4.82 -11.24
N ALA A 25 -16.52 5.47 -10.51
CA ALA A 25 -16.68 5.18 -9.09
C ALA A 25 -16.91 3.69 -8.89
N GLY A 26 -16.24 3.13 -7.92
CA GLY A 26 -16.32 1.70 -7.65
C GLY A 26 -15.30 0.86 -8.37
N ASP A 27 -14.62 1.42 -9.37
CA ASP A 27 -13.58 0.67 -10.06
C ASP A 27 -12.42 0.40 -9.12
N VAL A 28 -11.79 -0.76 -9.32
CA VAL A 28 -10.65 -1.16 -8.51
C VAL A 28 -9.39 -0.99 -9.33
N LEU A 29 -8.43 -0.28 -8.77
CA LEU A 29 -7.14 -0.05 -9.41
C LEU A 29 -6.09 -0.87 -8.69
N ARG A 30 -5.17 -1.46 -9.44
CA ARG A 30 -4.07 -2.21 -8.87
C ARG A 30 -2.80 -1.41 -8.97
N TYR A 31 -2.11 -1.25 -7.87
CA TYR A 31 -0.85 -0.52 -7.80
C TYR A 31 0.26 -1.52 -7.62
N LYS A 32 1.31 -1.42 -8.43
CA LYS A 32 2.46 -2.29 -8.34
C LYS A 32 3.70 -1.43 -8.15
N LEU A 33 4.47 -1.77 -7.12
CA LEU A 33 5.67 -1.04 -6.76
C LEU A 33 6.86 -1.96 -6.93
N THR A 34 7.98 -1.41 -7.36
CA THR A 34 9.17 -2.19 -7.59
C THR A 34 10.35 -1.52 -6.93
N PHE A 35 11.12 -2.30 -6.17
CA PHE A 35 12.38 -1.85 -5.61
C PHE A 35 13.49 -2.73 -6.15
N THR A 36 14.53 -2.12 -6.70
CA THR A 36 15.70 -2.86 -7.16
C THR A 36 16.89 -2.38 -6.36
N ASN A 37 17.67 -3.34 -5.82
CA ASN A 37 18.87 -2.99 -5.07
C ASN A 37 19.99 -2.65 -6.04
N THR A 38 20.29 -1.37 -6.18
CA THR A 38 21.36 -0.93 -7.07
C THR A 38 22.63 -0.57 -6.29
N ALA A 39 22.71 -0.96 -5.01
CA ALA A 39 23.78 -0.52 -4.16
C ALA A 39 25.08 -1.29 -4.32
N GLY A 40 25.10 -2.37 -5.04
CA GLY A 40 26.33 -3.16 -5.20
C GLY A 40 26.64 -4.02 -3.99
N ARG A 41 25.80 -4.05 -2.98
CA ARG A 41 25.97 -4.89 -1.81
C ARG A 41 24.59 -5.24 -1.28
N PRO A 42 24.48 -6.31 -0.47
CA PRO A 42 23.18 -6.65 0.09
C PRO A 42 22.68 -5.56 1.02
N VAL A 43 21.36 -5.36 1.03
CA VAL A 43 20.73 -4.42 1.96
C VAL A 43 19.62 -5.15 2.69
N ARG A 44 19.23 -4.63 3.84
CA ARG A 44 18.15 -5.21 4.61
C ARG A 44 17.31 -4.08 5.20
N GLN A 45 16.18 -4.45 5.80
CA GLN A 45 15.25 -3.49 6.37
C GLN A 45 14.75 -2.53 5.29
N VAL A 46 14.52 -3.06 4.09
CA VAL A 46 14.02 -2.27 3.00
C VAL A 46 12.54 -1.99 3.24
N ALA A 47 12.15 -0.73 3.13
CA ALA A 47 10.76 -0.34 3.26
C ALA A 47 10.26 0.20 1.94
N ILE A 48 9.18 -0.36 1.44
CA ILE A 48 8.52 0.11 0.23
C ILE A 48 7.20 0.70 0.69
N GLN A 49 6.95 1.96 0.38
CA GLN A 49 5.84 2.68 0.97
C GLN A 49 5.09 3.44 -0.10
N ASN A 50 3.78 3.47 0.02
CA ASN A 50 2.94 4.19 -0.94
C ASN A 50 1.71 4.78 -0.24
N PRO A 51 1.39 6.03 -0.48
CA PRO A 51 0.14 6.58 0.04
C PRO A 51 -1.05 6.05 -0.74
N VAL A 52 -2.19 6.00 -0.10
CA VAL A 52 -3.45 5.74 -0.77
C VAL A 52 -4.00 7.09 -1.18
N ALA A 53 -4.11 7.31 -2.47
CA ALA A 53 -4.46 8.63 -2.98
C ALA A 53 -5.85 9.06 -2.50
N SER A 54 -6.01 10.36 -2.36
CA SER A 54 -7.29 10.92 -1.99
C SER A 54 -8.35 10.49 -3.01
N GLY A 55 -9.50 10.10 -2.54
CA GLY A 55 -10.55 9.59 -3.42
C GLY A 55 -10.50 8.10 -3.63
N LEU A 56 -9.45 7.43 -3.13
CA LEU A 56 -9.35 5.99 -3.22
C LEU A 56 -9.49 5.39 -1.83
N GLN A 57 -9.94 4.15 -1.80
CA GLN A 57 -10.06 3.40 -0.56
C GLN A 57 -9.26 2.11 -0.71
N PHE A 58 -8.40 1.85 0.26
CA PHE A 58 -7.61 0.63 0.26
C PHE A 58 -8.53 -0.59 0.34
N VAL A 59 -8.25 -1.61 -0.46
CA VAL A 59 -9.03 -2.84 -0.43
C VAL A 59 -8.35 -3.78 0.57
N GLY A 60 -9.05 -4.12 1.64
CA GLY A 60 -8.49 -4.96 2.68
C GLY A 60 -8.06 -6.31 2.12
N GLY A 61 -6.89 -6.78 2.58
CA GLY A 61 -6.38 -8.07 2.14
C GLY A 61 -5.68 -8.06 0.80
N SER A 62 -5.57 -6.91 0.15
CA SER A 62 -4.99 -6.86 -1.19
C SER A 62 -3.48 -6.66 -1.22
N ALA A 63 -2.86 -6.33 -0.08
CA ALA A 63 -1.42 -6.05 -0.06
C ALA A 63 -0.63 -7.36 -0.22
N GLN A 64 0.26 -7.39 -1.18
CA GLN A 64 1.05 -8.57 -1.48
C GLN A 64 2.48 -8.18 -1.83
N SER A 65 3.40 -9.11 -1.74
CA SER A 65 4.78 -8.89 -2.13
C SER A 65 5.34 -10.15 -2.76
N SER A 66 6.37 -9.98 -3.57
CA SER A 66 7.10 -11.10 -4.15
C SER A 66 7.94 -11.83 -3.10
N ARG A 67 8.15 -11.23 -1.92
CA ARG A 67 8.97 -11.82 -0.87
C ARG A 67 8.08 -12.29 0.26
N GLN A 68 8.31 -13.51 0.75
CA GLN A 68 7.54 -14.02 1.87
C GLN A 68 7.93 -13.34 3.17
N ASP A 69 9.16 -12.82 3.25
CA ASP A 69 9.62 -12.14 4.44
C ASP A 69 9.28 -10.65 4.44
N ALA A 70 8.47 -10.20 3.50
CA ALA A 70 7.98 -8.83 3.51
C ALA A 70 6.66 -8.82 4.27
N ARG A 71 6.55 -7.91 5.24
CA ARG A 71 5.31 -7.78 6.00
C ARG A 71 4.70 -6.43 5.70
N ALA A 72 3.39 -6.43 5.55
CA ALA A 72 2.66 -5.20 5.24
C ALA A 72 2.23 -4.52 6.53
N GLU A 73 2.34 -3.22 6.55
CA GLU A 73 1.84 -2.39 7.64
C GLU A 73 1.05 -1.25 7.06
N TYR A 74 0.12 -0.74 7.82
CA TYR A 74 -0.80 0.27 7.35
C TYR A 74 -0.83 1.46 8.28
N SER A 75 -1.13 2.62 7.73
CA SER A 75 -1.30 3.82 8.51
C SER A 75 -2.66 4.42 8.18
N ALA A 76 -3.34 4.92 9.19
CA ALA A 76 -4.59 5.65 9.00
C ALA A 76 -4.42 7.12 9.37
N ASP A 77 -3.19 7.56 9.62
CA ASP A 77 -2.90 8.93 10.05
C ASP A 77 -1.76 9.53 9.23
N ASN A 78 -1.76 9.24 7.95
CA ASN A 78 -0.80 9.80 6.99
C ASN A 78 0.65 9.48 7.32
N GLY A 79 0.88 8.29 7.84
CA GLY A 79 2.25 7.85 8.10
C GLY A 79 2.77 8.18 9.48
N ALA A 80 1.95 8.77 10.35
CA ALA A 80 2.40 9.10 11.69
C ALA A 80 2.56 7.85 12.56
N SER A 81 1.75 6.82 12.32
CA SER A 81 1.90 5.56 13.00
C SER A 81 1.60 4.42 12.05
N TRP A 82 2.18 3.26 12.31
CA TRP A 82 2.08 2.11 11.45
C TRP A 82 1.80 0.86 12.26
N SER A 83 0.97 -0.02 11.70
CA SER A 83 0.64 -1.28 12.36
C SER A 83 0.16 -2.27 11.31
N ALA A 84 0.39 -3.56 11.57
CA ALA A 84 -0.20 -4.60 10.72
C ALA A 84 -1.71 -4.60 10.86
N ARG A 85 -2.22 -4.07 11.96
CA ARG A 85 -3.66 -4.00 12.19
C ARG A 85 -3.95 -2.73 12.99
N PRO A 86 -4.09 -1.60 12.31
CA PRO A 86 -4.34 -0.34 13.03
C PRO A 86 -5.62 -0.39 13.84
N MET A 87 -5.54 0.14 15.04
CA MET A 87 -6.65 0.14 15.99
C MET A 87 -6.97 1.56 16.39
N GLU A 88 -8.19 1.79 16.79
CA GLU A 88 -8.60 3.08 17.32
C GLU A 88 -9.41 2.87 18.59
N THR A 89 -9.42 3.89 19.43
CA THR A 89 -10.21 3.89 20.63
C THR A 89 -11.44 4.75 20.40
N VAL A 90 -12.61 4.19 20.65
CA VAL A 90 -13.86 4.94 20.48
C VAL A 90 -14.62 4.87 21.80
N MET A 91 -15.54 5.82 21.98
CA MET A 91 -16.39 5.83 23.16
C MET A 91 -17.75 5.31 22.76
N VAL A 92 -18.19 4.28 23.48
CA VAL A 92 -19.52 3.69 23.24
C VAL A 92 -20.18 3.61 24.61
N ASP A 93 -21.29 4.31 24.77
CA ASP A 93 -22.04 4.33 26.02
C ASP A 93 -21.15 4.71 27.20
N GLY A 94 -20.25 5.66 26.98
CA GLY A 94 -19.38 6.15 28.04
C GLY A 94 -18.17 5.27 28.33
N LYS A 95 -17.98 4.21 27.56
CA LYS A 95 -16.87 3.29 27.78
C LYS A 95 -15.89 3.36 26.63
N ARG A 96 -14.61 3.19 26.95
CA ARG A 96 -13.59 3.11 25.92
C ARG A 96 -13.55 1.73 25.35
N ILE A 97 -13.64 1.65 24.02
CA ILE A 97 -13.58 0.39 23.33
C ILE A 97 -12.54 0.50 22.21
N GLU A 98 -11.66 -0.50 22.11
CA GLU A 98 -10.71 -0.53 21.02
C GLU A 98 -11.27 -1.38 19.91
N ARG A 99 -11.11 -0.92 18.68
CA ARG A 99 -11.58 -1.67 17.54
C ARG A 99 -10.65 -1.43 16.36
N ALA A 100 -10.67 -2.35 15.40
CA ALA A 100 -9.85 -2.22 14.22
C ALA A 100 -10.36 -1.07 13.37
N ILE A 101 -9.43 -0.31 12.80
CA ILE A 101 -9.77 0.73 11.85
C ILE A 101 -10.09 0.05 10.54
N ALA A 102 -11.18 0.45 9.89
CA ALA A 102 -11.57 -0.16 8.62
C ALA A 102 -10.51 0.13 7.56
N ALA A 103 -10.27 -0.87 6.71
CA ALA A 103 -9.26 -0.74 5.67
C ALA A 103 -9.52 0.44 4.74
N GLU A 104 -10.76 0.80 4.54
CA GLU A 104 -11.11 1.94 3.70
C GLU A 104 -10.57 3.26 4.23
N ARG A 105 -10.20 3.29 5.50
CA ARG A 105 -9.66 4.50 6.11
C ARG A 105 -8.15 4.55 6.11
N TYR A 106 -7.47 3.51 5.61
CA TYR A 106 -6.02 3.53 5.54
C TYR A 106 -5.56 4.61 4.57
N THR A 107 -4.57 5.38 4.99
CA THR A 107 -4.03 6.46 4.17
C THR A 107 -2.71 6.10 3.52
N SER A 108 -2.05 5.06 4.00
CA SER A 108 -0.77 4.62 3.44
C SER A 108 -0.55 3.15 3.74
N VAL A 109 0.25 2.51 2.92
CA VAL A 109 0.64 1.12 3.10
C VAL A 109 2.13 1.04 2.90
N ARG A 110 2.80 0.15 3.65
CA ARG A 110 4.22 -0.10 3.43
C ARG A 110 4.51 -1.58 3.64
N TRP A 111 5.59 -2.02 3.01
CA TRP A 111 6.09 -3.38 3.18
C TRP A 111 7.49 -3.27 3.73
N ILE A 112 7.78 -4.02 4.80
CA ILE A 112 9.11 -4.08 5.39
C ILE A 112 9.68 -5.44 5.05
N VAL A 113 10.79 -5.46 4.33
CA VAL A 113 11.45 -6.70 3.97
C VAL A 113 12.47 -6.99 5.06
N ASP A 114 12.25 -8.06 5.83
CA ASP A 114 13.09 -8.35 6.97
C ASP A 114 14.44 -8.95 6.59
N GLY A 115 14.50 -9.70 5.50
CA GLY A 115 15.74 -10.36 5.10
C GLY A 115 16.59 -9.50 4.18
N TRP A 116 17.70 -10.08 3.77
CA TRP A 116 18.64 -9.39 2.89
C TRP A 116 18.12 -9.38 1.46
N VAL A 117 18.36 -8.27 0.77
CA VAL A 117 18.06 -8.15 -0.66
C VAL A 117 19.40 -8.06 -1.36
N ALA A 118 19.69 -9.05 -2.19
CA ALA A 118 21.00 -9.14 -2.87
C ALA A 118 21.17 -8.02 -3.88
N PRO A 119 22.43 -7.68 -4.22
CA PRO A 119 22.65 -6.68 -5.26
C PRO A 119 21.97 -7.11 -6.56
N GLY A 120 21.29 -6.18 -7.19
CA GLY A 120 20.57 -6.46 -8.44
C GLY A 120 19.25 -7.14 -8.26
N ALA A 121 18.91 -7.57 -7.06
CA ALA A 121 17.61 -8.23 -6.85
C ALA A 121 16.49 -7.22 -6.81
N THR A 122 15.33 -7.69 -7.20
CA THR A 122 14.14 -6.85 -7.26
C THR A 122 13.07 -7.40 -6.34
N VAL A 123 12.41 -6.52 -5.61
CA VAL A 123 11.27 -6.86 -4.77
C VAL A 123 10.08 -6.11 -5.31
N THR A 124 8.97 -6.79 -5.49
CA THR A 124 7.74 -6.13 -5.92
C THR A 124 6.72 -6.18 -4.80
N ALA A 125 5.85 -5.21 -4.79
CA ALA A 125 4.75 -5.14 -3.85
C ALA A 125 3.55 -4.60 -4.60
N GLN A 126 2.36 -5.00 -4.19
CA GLN A 126 1.17 -4.51 -4.86
C GLN A 126 0.00 -4.44 -3.90
N PHE A 127 -0.94 -3.60 -4.22
CA PHE A 127 -2.18 -3.52 -3.48
C PHE A 127 -3.27 -3.00 -4.42
N GLU A 128 -4.49 -3.10 -3.98
CA GLU A 128 -5.63 -2.59 -4.74
C GLU A 128 -6.33 -1.49 -3.97
N ALA A 129 -6.86 -0.55 -4.70
CA ALA A 129 -7.66 0.52 -4.12
C ALA A 129 -8.88 0.73 -4.99
N ARG A 130 -10.00 1.02 -4.33
CA ARG A 130 -11.25 1.22 -5.02
C ARG A 130 -11.53 2.71 -5.11
N LEU A 131 -11.97 3.15 -6.28
CA LEU A 131 -12.37 4.54 -6.41
C LEU A 131 -13.65 4.74 -5.60
N ALA A 132 -13.61 5.69 -4.68
CA ALA A 132 -14.72 5.89 -3.76
C ALA A 132 -15.99 6.23 -4.54
N THR A 133 -17.10 5.68 -4.08
CA THR A 133 -18.38 6.03 -4.67
C THR A 133 -18.92 7.27 -3.98
N ARG A 134 -19.80 7.96 -4.66
CA ARG A 134 -20.30 9.19 -4.07
C ARG A 134 -21.74 9.09 -3.84
#